data_6c05ed8b6204d90e72d979ac87097dd5
#
_entry.id   6c05ed8b6204d90e72d979ac87097dd5
#
_cell.length_a   1.000
_cell.length_b   1.000
_cell.length_c   1.000
_cell.angle_alpha   90.00
_cell.angle_beta   90.00
_cell.angle_gamma   90.00
#
_symmetry.space_group_name_H-M   'P 1'
#
loop_
_entity.id
_entity.type
_entity.pdbx_description
1 polymer ?
#
loop_
_entity_poly.entity_id
_entity_poly.type
_entity_poly.pdbx_seq_one_letter_code
_entity_poly.pdbx_strand_id
1 'polypeptide(L)'
;MGADGKVLGLVASPNRAGRTNQLVEAALNGAARGGAPTELIQMADYVVAACKDCLPWVCKDNVKCTYEDEAFEYLSRQILNCGALVLGTPVYWWDTSGLAKYLILKMFRIYARSAPLQGLPALGIAIAGGTGNGLVSGLRPVYHFFQMMQMRAIEPLPATRFNFEAAVERAGKLGEKIAAMANQRLPFAGLEERLLWYDALPYLSLSRAAERRLLAGLAIQALPSPENSANALGLARADALNAAGKARDS
;
A
#
# COMPACT_ATOMS: atom_id res chain seq x y z
N MET A 1 8.35 -14.98 20.49
CA MET A 1 8.65 -16.10 19.59
C MET A 1 8.66 -15.51 18.20
N GLY A 2 9.79 -15.56 17.50
CA GLY A 2 9.96 -14.90 16.23
C GLY A 2 9.04 -15.50 15.16
N ALA A 3 8.41 -14.64 14.39
CA ALA A 3 7.83 -15.04 13.12
C ALA A 3 8.93 -15.69 12.27
N ASP A 4 8.65 -16.82 11.65
CA ASP A 4 9.59 -17.60 10.81
C ASP A 4 9.99 -16.86 9.51
N GLY A 5 10.16 -15.54 9.55
CA GLY A 5 10.48 -14.70 8.39
C GLY A 5 9.40 -14.67 7.29
N LYS A 6 8.21 -15.17 7.58
CA LYS A 6 7.12 -15.29 6.61
C LYS A 6 6.66 -13.92 6.09
N VAL A 7 6.65 -13.75 4.78
CA VAL A 7 6.06 -12.59 4.11
C VAL A 7 4.58 -12.87 3.85
N LEU A 8 3.72 -12.10 4.50
CA LEU A 8 2.27 -12.20 4.37
C LEU A 8 1.77 -11.25 3.28
N GLY A 9 1.09 -11.76 2.28
CA GLY A 9 0.39 -10.98 1.27
C GLY A 9 -1.11 -10.90 1.55
N LEU A 10 -1.65 -9.70 1.69
CA LEU A 10 -3.09 -9.46 1.83
C LEU A 10 -3.63 -8.82 0.55
N VAL A 11 -4.62 -9.46 -0.05
CA VAL A 11 -5.32 -8.96 -1.25
C VAL A 11 -6.66 -8.38 -0.85
N ALA A 12 -6.73 -7.04 -0.77
CA ALA A 12 -7.94 -6.33 -0.39
C ALA A 12 -8.87 -6.05 -1.60
N SER A 13 -9.01 -7.04 -2.48
CA SER A 13 -9.88 -7.01 -3.66
C SER A 13 -10.87 -8.17 -3.61
N PRO A 14 -12.15 -7.96 -3.95
CA PRO A 14 -13.11 -9.05 -4.11
C PRO A 14 -12.82 -9.91 -5.34
N ASN A 15 -12.05 -9.41 -6.31
CA ASN A 15 -11.69 -10.13 -7.53
C ASN A 15 -10.41 -10.93 -7.34
N ARG A 16 -10.53 -12.24 -7.16
CA ARG A 16 -9.41 -13.17 -6.92
C ARG A 16 -8.46 -13.31 -8.11
N ALA A 17 -8.96 -13.19 -9.34
CA ALA A 17 -8.15 -13.21 -10.57
C ALA A 17 -7.76 -11.81 -11.03
N GLY A 18 -8.01 -10.78 -10.21
CA GLY A 18 -7.81 -9.39 -10.56
C GLY A 18 -6.35 -8.96 -10.51
N ARG A 19 -6.09 -7.78 -11.07
CA ARG A 19 -4.74 -7.20 -11.11
C ARG A 19 -4.13 -6.94 -9.73
N THR A 20 -4.94 -6.66 -8.71
CA THR A 20 -4.45 -6.53 -7.32
C THR A 20 -3.83 -7.83 -6.85
N ASN A 21 -4.50 -8.98 -7.12
CA ASN A 21 -3.98 -10.29 -6.79
C ASN A 21 -2.64 -10.56 -7.49
N GLN A 22 -2.58 -10.33 -8.81
CA GLN A 22 -1.38 -10.54 -9.61
C GLN A 22 -0.18 -9.75 -9.10
N LEU A 23 -0.39 -8.50 -8.66
CA LEU A 23 0.68 -7.66 -8.09
C LEU A 23 1.17 -8.19 -6.73
N VAL A 24 0.25 -8.61 -5.86
CA VAL A 24 0.62 -9.20 -4.55
C VAL A 24 1.32 -10.55 -4.76
N GLU A 25 0.82 -11.40 -5.65
CA GLU A 25 1.48 -12.67 -6.01
C GLU A 25 2.89 -12.44 -6.58
N ALA A 26 3.05 -11.44 -7.45
CA ALA A 26 4.37 -11.10 -7.98
C ALA A 26 5.34 -10.67 -6.88
N ALA A 27 4.88 -9.89 -5.89
CA ALA A 27 5.69 -9.54 -4.73
C ALA A 27 6.02 -10.76 -3.87
N LEU A 28 5.06 -11.66 -3.62
CA LEU A 28 5.30 -12.89 -2.87
C LEU A 28 6.24 -13.85 -3.61
N ASN A 29 6.11 -13.96 -4.93
CA ASN A 29 7.04 -14.73 -5.75
C ASN A 29 8.47 -14.17 -5.69
N GLY A 30 8.59 -12.82 -5.65
CA GLY A 30 9.87 -12.16 -5.39
C GLY A 30 10.41 -12.50 -4.00
N ALA A 31 9.57 -12.45 -2.99
CA ALA A 31 9.96 -12.79 -1.62
C ALA A 31 10.41 -14.26 -1.49
N ALA A 32 9.71 -15.19 -2.18
CA ALA A 32 10.09 -16.59 -2.22
C ALA A 32 11.46 -16.80 -2.90
N ARG A 33 11.75 -16.08 -4.00
CA ARG A 33 13.09 -16.07 -4.61
C ARG A 33 14.16 -15.55 -3.68
N GLY A 34 13.81 -14.59 -2.81
CA GLY A 34 14.65 -14.07 -1.72
C GLY A 34 14.79 -15.03 -0.52
N GLY A 35 14.20 -16.24 -0.60
CA GLY A 35 14.30 -17.30 0.41
C GLY A 35 13.31 -17.17 1.58
N ALA A 36 12.36 -16.23 1.55
CA ALA A 36 11.36 -16.10 2.59
C ALA A 36 10.16 -17.05 2.35
N PRO A 37 9.62 -17.70 3.39
CA PRO A 37 8.32 -18.34 3.31
C PRO A 37 7.24 -17.29 3.00
N THR A 38 6.24 -17.65 2.19
CA THR A 38 5.19 -16.72 1.79
C THR A 38 3.80 -17.30 2.05
N GLU A 39 2.86 -16.43 2.36
CA GLU A 39 1.43 -16.79 2.45
C GLU A 39 0.60 -15.69 1.82
N LEU A 40 -0.40 -16.06 1.02
CA LEU A 40 -1.36 -15.14 0.42
C LEU A 40 -2.73 -15.35 1.06
N ILE A 41 -3.35 -14.27 1.50
CA ILE A 41 -4.72 -14.26 2.01
C ILE A 41 -5.60 -13.35 1.17
N GLN A 42 -6.69 -13.90 0.67
CA GLN A 42 -7.77 -13.16 0.01
C GLN A 42 -8.69 -12.56 1.08
N MET A 43 -8.63 -11.25 1.27
CA MET A 43 -9.45 -10.59 2.29
C MET A 43 -10.95 -10.66 2.01
N ALA A 44 -11.36 -10.98 0.78
CA ALA A 44 -12.77 -11.23 0.45
C ALA A 44 -13.35 -12.46 1.16
N ASP A 45 -12.52 -13.37 1.65
CA ASP A 45 -12.94 -14.53 2.46
C ASP A 45 -13.11 -14.18 3.94
N TYR A 46 -12.57 -13.03 4.35
CA TYR A 46 -12.51 -12.56 5.72
C TYR A 46 -12.96 -11.10 5.79
N VAL A 47 -14.26 -10.86 5.56
CA VAL A 47 -14.82 -9.50 5.54
C VAL A 47 -14.94 -8.96 6.95
N VAL A 48 -14.04 -8.08 7.31
CA VAL A 48 -14.03 -7.41 8.62
C VAL A 48 -15.26 -6.53 8.76
N ALA A 49 -16.01 -6.69 9.86
CA ALA A 49 -17.16 -5.87 10.14
C ALA A 49 -16.77 -4.40 10.46
N ALA A 50 -17.68 -3.48 10.15
CA ALA A 50 -17.47 -2.06 10.47
C ALA A 50 -17.27 -1.86 11.98
N CYS A 51 -16.36 -0.94 12.33
CA CYS A 51 -16.17 -0.52 13.72
C CYS A 51 -17.42 0.20 14.23
N LYS A 52 -17.92 -0.20 15.40
CA LYS A 52 -19.12 0.40 16.03
C LYS A 52 -18.81 1.62 16.91
N ASP A 53 -17.56 2.11 16.88
CA ASP A 53 -17.12 3.30 17.62
C ASP A 53 -17.53 3.32 19.11
N CYS A 54 -17.16 2.26 19.84
CA CYS A 54 -17.49 2.13 21.26
C CYS A 54 -16.87 3.25 22.11
N LEU A 55 -17.67 3.91 22.91
CA LEU A 55 -17.21 4.90 23.87
C LEU A 55 -17.49 4.43 25.31
N PRO A 56 -16.54 4.58 26.26
CA PRO A 56 -15.14 5.01 26.05
C PRO A 56 -14.39 4.02 25.13
N TRP A 57 -13.27 4.43 24.56
CA TRP A 57 -12.49 3.61 23.63
C TRP A 57 -11.77 2.44 24.32
N VAL A 58 -12.57 1.47 24.81
CA VAL A 58 -12.09 0.38 25.67
C VAL A 58 -11.24 -0.66 24.94
N CYS A 59 -11.40 -0.81 23.63
CA CYS A 59 -10.67 -1.82 22.85
C CYS A 59 -9.13 -1.59 22.85
N LYS A 60 -8.66 -0.34 22.96
CA LYS A 60 -7.23 -0.02 23.06
C LYS A 60 -6.59 -0.47 24.39
N ASP A 61 -7.36 -0.46 25.46
CA ASP A 61 -6.88 -0.82 26.80
C ASP A 61 -6.95 -2.35 26.99
N ASN A 62 -7.98 -2.99 26.46
CA ASN A 62 -8.17 -4.43 26.48
C ASN A 62 -7.40 -5.18 25.38
N VAL A 63 -6.85 -4.46 24.40
CA VAL A 63 -6.19 -5.01 23.20
C VAL A 63 -7.06 -6.05 22.49
N LYS A 64 -8.36 -5.85 22.53
CA LYS A 64 -9.38 -6.73 21.94
C LYS A 64 -10.62 -5.93 21.52
N CYS A 65 -11.23 -6.29 20.40
CA CYS A 65 -12.53 -5.75 20.00
C CYS A 65 -13.60 -6.16 21.01
N THR A 66 -14.51 -5.24 21.36
CA THR A 66 -15.65 -5.50 22.24
C THR A 66 -16.68 -6.43 21.57
N TYR A 67 -16.75 -6.38 20.24
CA TYR A 67 -17.66 -7.22 19.46
C TYR A 67 -16.89 -8.36 18.79
N GLU A 68 -17.48 -9.51 18.77
CA GLU A 68 -16.96 -10.67 18.05
C GLU A 68 -16.88 -10.38 16.56
N ASP A 69 -15.72 -10.67 15.96
CA ASP A 69 -15.45 -10.53 14.54
C ASP A 69 -14.34 -11.52 14.17
N GLU A 70 -14.75 -12.74 13.88
CA GLU A 70 -13.83 -13.85 13.57
C GLU A 70 -12.88 -13.50 12.40
N ALA A 71 -13.40 -12.79 11.38
CA ALA A 71 -12.60 -12.35 10.25
C ALA A 71 -11.48 -11.38 10.68
N PHE A 72 -11.81 -10.43 11.57
CA PHE A 72 -10.80 -9.53 12.13
C PHE A 72 -9.80 -10.27 13.03
N GLU A 73 -10.28 -11.15 13.88
CA GLU A 73 -9.42 -11.95 14.79
C GLU A 73 -8.45 -12.83 14.01
N TYR A 74 -8.91 -13.45 12.92
CA TYR A 74 -8.05 -14.22 12.03
C TYR A 74 -7.00 -13.34 11.36
N LEU A 75 -7.42 -12.28 10.64
CA LEU A 75 -6.51 -11.41 9.89
C LEU A 75 -5.50 -10.72 10.80
N SER A 76 -5.94 -10.18 11.94
CA SER A 76 -5.05 -9.52 12.90
C SER A 76 -4.00 -10.48 13.44
N ARG A 77 -4.36 -11.71 13.78
CA ARG A 77 -3.43 -12.75 14.22
C ARG A 77 -2.39 -13.07 13.14
N GLN A 78 -2.78 -13.19 11.87
CA GLN A 78 -1.83 -13.42 10.77
C GLN A 78 -0.85 -12.26 10.62
N ILE A 79 -1.33 -11.02 10.69
CA ILE A 79 -0.48 -9.81 10.63
C ILE A 79 0.48 -9.73 11.82
N LEU A 80 0.00 -10.01 13.03
CA LEU A 80 0.82 -9.96 14.25
C LEU A 80 1.96 -10.98 14.24
N ASN A 81 1.76 -12.11 13.56
CA ASN A 81 2.71 -13.23 13.50
C ASN A 81 3.56 -13.27 12.21
N CYS A 82 3.41 -12.33 11.28
CA CYS A 82 4.24 -12.32 10.08
C CYS A 82 5.60 -11.65 10.31
N GLY A 83 6.57 -12.00 9.45
CA GLY A 83 7.89 -11.37 9.40
C GLY A 83 7.89 -10.08 8.56
N ALA A 84 7.00 -9.98 7.56
CA ALA A 84 6.76 -8.78 6.77
C ALA A 84 5.36 -8.79 6.17
N LEU A 85 4.82 -7.62 5.83
CA LEU A 85 3.47 -7.45 5.28
C LEU A 85 3.50 -6.83 3.89
N VAL A 86 2.81 -7.47 2.92
CA VAL A 86 2.46 -6.89 1.62
C VAL A 86 0.94 -6.68 1.60
N LEU A 87 0.48 -5.42 1.49
CA LEU A 87 -0.94 -5.09 1.43
C LEU A 87 -1.29 -4.49 0.06
N GLY A 88 -2.02 -5.24 -0.75
CA GLY A 88 -2.51 -4.81 -2.05
C GLY A 88 -3.97 -4.39 -2.01
N THR A 89 -4.29 -3.22 -2.58
CA THR A 89 -5.65 -2.68 -2.65
C THR A 89 -6.00 -2.17 -4.06
N PRO A 90 -7.20 -2.40 -4.57
CA PRO A 90 -7.71 -1.63 -5.69
C PRO A 90 -8.11 -0.23 -5.20
N VAL A 91 -8.04 0.74 -6.10
CA VAL A 91 -8.60 2.07 -5.86
C VAL A 91 -10.09 2.04 -6.19
N TYR A 92 -10.91 2.18 -5.17
CA TYR A 92 -12.35 2.31 -5.30
C TYR A 92 -12.79 3.67 -4.78
N TRP A 93 -13.51 4.41 -5.62
CA TRP A 93 -14.02 5.74 -5.27
C TRP A 93 -12.92 6.68 -4.71
N TRP A 94 -11.79 6.77 -5.44
CA TRP A 94 -10.62 7.58 -5.05
C TRP A 94 -10.00 7.25 -3.69
N ASP A 95 -10.20 6.05 -3.18
CA ASP A 95 -9.66 5.61 -1.88
C ASP A 95 -9.24 4.13 -1.95
N THR A 96 -8.62 3.64 -0.89
CA THR A 96 -8.41 2.20 -0.71
C THR A 96 -9.75 1.48 -0.60
N SER A 97 -9.77 0.18 -0.88
CA SER A 97 -11.00 -0.62 -0.81
C SER A 97 -11.61 -0.67 0.59
N GLY A 98 -12.91 -0.90 0.69
CA GLY A 98 -13.60 -1.10 1.96
C GLY A 98 -13.03 -2.27 2.78
N LEU A 99 -12.59 -3.35 2.10
CA LEU A 99 -11.94 -4.49 2.77
C LEU A 99 -10.70 -4.06 3.54
N ALA A 100 -9.81 -3.27 2.92
CA ALA A 100 -8.63 -2.74 3.60
C ALA A 100 -9.01 -1.71 4.66
N LYS A 101 -9.96 -0.83 4.37
CA LYS A 101 -10.33 0.28 5.26
C LYS A 101 -10.86 -0.21 6.62
N TYR A 102 -11.73 -1.22 6.64
CA TYR A 102 -12.25 -1.75 7.90
C TYR A 102 -11.18 -2.46 8.73
N LEU A 103 -10.29 -3.22 8.08
CA LEU A 103 -9.15 -3.85 8.76
C LEU A 103 -8.23 -2.77 9.38
N ILE A 104 -7.81 -1.78 8.58
CA ILE A 104 -6.93 -0.68 9.02
C ILE A 104 -7.53 0.04 10.23
N LEU A 105 -8.81 0.38 10.17
CA LEU A 105 -9.48 1.09 11.26
C LEU A 105 -9.48 0.28 12.57
N LYS A 106 -9.84 -1.00 12.52
CA LYS A 106 -9.85 -1.84 13.71
C LYS A 106 -8.44 -2.12 14.25
N MET A 107 -7.48 -2.40 13.37
CA MET A 107 -6.07 -2.58 13.77
C MET A 107 -5.55 -1.34 14.50
N PHE A 108 -5.80 -0.14 13.97
CA PHE A 108 -5.42 1.11 14.61
C PHE A 108 -6.08 1.27 15.98
N ARG A 109 -7.40 1.09 16.07
CA ARG A 109 -8.13 1.30 17.32
C ARG A 109 -7.71 0.35 18.43
N ILE A 110 -7.29 -0.86 18.10
CA ILE A 110 -6.94 -1.89 19.08
C ILE A 110 -5.43 -1.85 19.41
N TYR A 111 -4.57 -1.69 18.43
CA TYR A 111 -3.15 -1.94 18.58
C TYR A 111 -2.24 -0.69 18.51
N ALA A 112 -2.75 0.50 18.16
CA ALA A 112 -1.88 1.67 18.02
C ALA A 112 -1.13 2.04 19.30
N ARG A 113 -1.72 1.81 20.48
CA ARG A 113 -1.10 2.10 21.78
C ARG A 113 -0.05 1.07 22.16
N SER A 114 -0.32 -0.21 21.95
CA SER A 114 0.59 -1.32 22.29
C SER A 114 1.71 -1.52 21.27
N ALA A 115 1.55 -0.96 20.05
CA ALA A 115 2.50 -0.96 18.95
C ALA A 115 3.16 -2.33 18.64
N PRO A 116 2.39 -3.45 18.53
CA PRO A 116 2.97 -4.78 18.34
C PRO A 116 3.62 -4.97 16.98
N LEU A 117 3.37 -4.05 16.03
CA LEU A 117 3.92 -4.06 14.67
C LEU A 117 5.14 -3.13 14.51
N GLN A 118 5.67 -2.60 15.61
CA GLN A 118 6.82 -1.71 15.57
C GLN A 118 8.00 -2.36 14.82
N GLY A 119 8.53 -1.64 13.85
CA GLY A 119 9.65 -2.07 13.01
C GLY A 119 9.36 -3.18 12.00
N LEU A 120 8.10 -3.66 11.90
CA LEU A 120 7.72 -4.67 10.91
C LEU A 120 7.89 -4.12 9.48
N PRO A 121 8.64 -4.79 8.59
CA PRO A 121 8.73 -4.39 7.19
C PRO A 121 7.37 -4.44 6.51
N ALA A 122 7.05 -3.43 5.68
CA ALA A 122 5.77 -3.38 4.97
C ALA A 122 5.88 -2.82 3.56
N LEU A 123 5.07 -3.34 2.65
CA LEU A 123 4.90 -2.88 1.27
C LEU A 123 3.42 -2.63 0.99
N GLY A 124 3.10 -1.42 0.55
CA GLY A 124 1.77 -1.05 0.07
C GLY A 124 1.71 -1.01 -1.45
N ILE A 125 0.71 -1.66 -2.02
CA ILE A 125 0.44 -1.70 -3.46
C ILE A 125 -0.97 -1.17 -3.71
N ALA A 126 -1.11 -0.19 -4.60
CA ALA A 126 -2.42 0.23 -5.06
C ALA A 126 -2.52 0.17 -6.57
N ILE A 127 -3.67 -0.28 -7.08
CA ILE A 127 -3.95 -0.27 -8.51
C ILE A 127 -5.23 0.50 -8.80
N ALA A 128 -5.10 1.51 -9.67
CA ALA A 128 -6.23 2.28 -10.17
C ALA A 128 -6.60 1.86 -11.60
N GLY A 129 -7.87 1.58 -11.81
CA GLY A 129 -8.44 1.34 -13.14
C GLY A 129 -8.70 2.63 -13.94
N GLY A 130 -9.36 2.50 -15.07
CA GLY A 130 -9.80 3.64 -15.88
C GLY A 130 -8.67 4.60 -16.25
N THR A 131 -8.78 5.84 -15.83
CA THR A 131 -7.78 6.90 -16.03
C THR A 131 -6.62 6.86 -15.03
N GLY A 132 -6.68 6.01 -14.00
CA GLY A 132 -5.70 5.96 -12.92
C GLY A 132 -5.95 6.96 -11.78
N ASN A 133 -6.94 7.85 -11.92
CA ASN A 133 -7.25 8.85 -10.89
C ASN A 133 -7.52 8.21 -9.53
N GLY A 134 -7.01 8.83 -8.47
CA GLY A 134 -7.12 8.34 -7.10
C GLY A 134 -6.02 7.35 -6.70
N LEU A 135 -5.03 7.12 -7.56
CA LEU A 135 -3.94 6.18 -7.28
C LEU A 135 -3.20 6.53 -5.99
N VAL A 136 -2.82 7.79 -5.84
CA VAL A 136 -2.11 8.30 -4.65
C VAL A 136 -3.04 8.31 -3.44
N SER A 137 -4.31 8.71 -3.59
CA SER A 137 -5.27 8.69 -2.49
C SER A 137 -5.63 7.28 -2.04
N GLY A 138 -5.53 6.26 -2.90
CA GLY A 138 -5.65 4.86 -2.51
C GLY A 138 -4.44 4.31 -1.74
N LEU A 139 -3.23 4.82 -2.04
CA LEU A 139 -2.00 4.45 -1.32
C LEU A 139 -1.90 5.09 0.07
N ARG A 140 -2.30 6.35 0.20
CA ARG A 140 -2.13 7.11 1.45
C ARG A 140 -2.71 6.43 2.68
N PRO A 141 -3.95 5.91 2.69
CA PRO A 141 -4.50 5.25 3.87
C PRO A 141 -3.70 4.02 4.29
N VAL A 142 -3.15 3.27 3.34
CA VAL A 142 -2.30 2.11 3.60
C VAL A 142 -1.00 2.55 4.28
N TYR A 143 -0.36 3.62 3.77
CA TYR A 143 0.89 4.13 4.35
C TYR A 143 0.68 4.90 5.66
N HIS A 144 -0.44 5.60 5.84
CA HIS A 144 -0.81 6.14 7.14
C HIS A 144 -1.02 5.04 8.19
N PHE A 145 -1.64 3.92 7.79
CA PHE A 145 -1.74 2.76 8.66
C PHE A 145 -0.36 2.22 9.06
N PHE A 146 0.54 2.02 8.10
CA PHE A 146 1.89 1.57 8.39
C PHE A 146 2.63 2.54 9.33
N GLN A 147 2.53 3.84 9.07
CA GLN A 147 3.14 4.89 9.89
C GLN A 147 2.59 4.90 11.32
N MET A 148 1.25 4.82 11.47
CA MET A 148 0.60 4.83 12.79
C MET A 148 0.88 3.56 13.58
N MET A 149 1.01 2.41 12.91
CA MET A 149 1.40 1.14 13.52
C MET A 149 2.92 1.00 13.70
N GLN A 150 3.69 2.04 13.41
CA GLN A 150 5.16 2.12 13.54
C GLN A 150 5.91 1.06 12.71
N MET A 151 5.30 0.59 11.62
CA MET A 151 5.92 -0.34 10.69
C MET A 151 7.01 0.36 9.88
N ARG A 152 8.01 -0.36 9.41
CA ARG A 152 9.06 0.17 8.55
C ARG A 152 8.74 -0.13 7.09
N ALA A 153 7.90 0.73 6.50
CA ALA A 153 7.46 0.56 5.14
C ALA A 153 8.57 0.90 4.12
N ILE A 154 8.64 0.11 3.05
CA ILE A 154 9.46 0.43 1.88
C ILE A 154 8.67 1.29 0.88
N GLU A 155 9.29 1.68 -0.24
CA GLU A 155 8.65 2.52 -1.26
C GLU A 155 7.33 1.91 -1.76
N PRO A 156 6.26 2.72 -1.94
CA PRO A 156 4.99 2.25 -2.43
C PRO A 156 5.03 1.82 -3.90
N LEU A 157 4.15 0.90 -4.26
CA LEU A 157 3.97 0.49 -5.65
C LEU A 157 2.64 1.02 -6.21
N PRO A 158 2.67 2.15 -6.92
CA PRO A 158 1.52 2.63 -7.68
C PRO A 158 1.40 1.88 -9.02
N ALA A 159 0.23 1.32 -9.30
CA ALA A 159 -0.05 0.64 -10.55
C ALA A 159 -1.32 1.17 -11.23
N THR A 160 -1.30 1.20 -12.55
CA THR A 160 -2.44 1.51 -13.42
C THR A 160 -2.51 0.49 -14.55
N ARG A 161 -3.53 0.59 -15.40
CA ARG A 161 -3.56 -0.22 -16.62
C ARG A 161 -2.41 0.11 -17.59
N PHE A 162 -1.84 1.32 -17.49
CA PHE A 162 -0.82 1.81 -18.42
C PHE A 162 0.60 1.31 -18.11
N ASN A 163 0.90 1.03 -16.84
CA ASN A 163 2.20 0.54 -16.40
C ASN A 163 2.10 -0.84 -15.73
N PHE A 164 1.08 -1.63 -16.02
CA PHE A 164 0.78 -2.84 -15.28
C PHE A 164 1.91 -3.88 -15.34
N GLU A 165 2.43 -4.16 -16.52
CA GLU A 165 3.51 -5.14 -16.71
C GLU A 165 4.80 -4.71 -15.99
N ALA A 166 5.18 -3.45 -16.12
CA ALA A 166 6.31 -2.89 -15.38
C ALA A 166 6.09 -2.90 -13.86
N ALA A 167 4.84 -2.72 -13.41
CA ALA A 167 4.50 -2.80 -12.01
C ALA A 167 4.58 -4.24 -11.48
N VAL A 168 4.22 -5.24 -12.26
CA VAL A 168 4.38 -6.67 -11.91
C VAL A 168 5.87 -7.02 -11.74
N GLU A 169 6.72 -6.59 -12.68
CA GLU A 169 8.18 -6.78 -12.56
C GLU A 169 8.74 -6.08 -11.30
N ARG A 170 8.31 -4.83 -11.07
CA ARG A 170 8.73 -4.07 -9.89
C ARG A 170 8.23 -4.70 -8.60
N ALA A 171 7.00 -5.25 -8.58
CA ALA A 171 6.46 -5.98 -7.43
C ALA A 171 7.40 -7.14 -7.03
N GLY A 172 7.89 -7.90 -8.00
CA GLY A 172 8.86 -8.97 -7.76
C GLY A 172 10.15 -8.46 -7.10
N LYS A 173 10.73 -7.37 -7.62
CA LYS A 173 11.94 -6.75 -7.04
C LYS A 173 11.71 -6.22 -5.61
N LEU A 174 10.55 -5.62 -5.37
CA LEU A 174 10.16 -5.16 -4.02
C LEU A 174 9.91 -6.34 -3.06
N GLY A 175 9.41 -7.46 -3.58
CA GLY A 175 9.28 -8.72 -2.85
C GLY A 175 10.63 -9.27 -2.38
N GLU A 176 11.64 -9.30 -3.25
CA GLU A 176 13.01 -9.67 -2.88
C GLU A 176 13.58 -8.74 -1.80
N LYS A 177 13.36 -7.43 -1.96
CA LYS A 177 13.80 -6.44 -0.98
C LYS A 177 13.15 -6.64 0.39
N ILE A 178 11.82 -6.88 0.44
CA ILE A 178 11.12 -7.07 1.70
C ILE A 178 11.48 -8.39 2.38
N ALA A 179 11.78 -9.45 1.62
CA ALA A 179 12.26 -10.73 2.13
C ALA A 179 13.57 -10.58 2.90
N ALA A 180 14.50 -9.80 2.37
CA ALA A 180 15.77 -9.50 3.04
C ALA A 180 15.58 -8.79 4.40
N MET A 181 14.44 -8.13 4.60
CA MET A 181 14.09 -7.44 5.84
C MET A 181 13.21 -8.28 6.78
N ALA A 182 12.59 -9.36 6.30
CA ALA A 182 11.52 -10.09 6.99
C ALA A 182 11.93 -10.69 8.35
N ASN A 183 13.21 -10.94 8.57
CA ASN A 183 13.73 -11.43 9.85
C ASN A 183 14.26 -10.31 10.76
N GLN A 184 14.15 -9.06 10.34
CA GLN A 184 14.72 -7.91 11.04
C GLN A 184 13.64 -6.88 11.33
N ARG A 185 13.07 -6.94 12.51
CA ARG A 185 12.27 -5.82 13.00
C ARG A 185 13.20 -4.70 13.44
N LEU A 186 13.14 -3.57 12.74
CA LEU A 186 13.96 -2.39 13.03
C LEU A 186 13.05 -1.24 13.50
N PRO A 187 12.76 -1.13 14.82
CA PRO A 187 11.97 -0.03 15.35
C PRO A 187 12.62 1.32 15.03
N PHE A 188 11.79 2.35 14.91
CA PHE A 188 12.27 3.73 14.85
C PHE A 188 12.81 4.17 16.21
N ALA A 189 13.88 4.94 16.23
CA ALA A 189 14.44 5.51 17.47
C ALA A 189 13.46 6.50 18.14
N GLY A 190 12.57 7.11 17.36
CA GLY A 190 11.57 8.03 17.86
C GLY A 190 10.58 8.51 16.80
N LEU A 191 9.74 9.45 17.20
CA LEU A 191 8.73 10.04 16.32
C LEU A 191 9.37 10.78 15.14
N GLU A 192 10.45 11.52 15.38
CA GLU A 192 11.14 12.31 14.34
C GLU A 192 11.66 11.41 13.22
N GLU A 193 12.42 10.35 13.55
CA GLU A 193 12.92 9.40 12.56
C GLU A 193 11.75 8.80 11.74
N ARG A 194 10.66 8.45 12.42
CA ARG A 194 9.49 7.89 11.76
C ARG A 194 8.85 8.88 10.78
N LEU A 195 8.69 10.14 11.16
CA LEU A 195 8.13 11.18 10.29
C LEU A 195 9.01 11.38 9.06
N LEU A 196 10.32 11.60 9.26
CA LEU A 196 11.28 11.77 8.19
C LEU A 196 11.33 10.56 7.24
N TRP A 197 11.23 9.34 7.78
CA TRP A 197 11.16 8.12 6.97
C TRP A 197 9.98 8.12 6.01
N TYR A 198 8.79 8.44 6.51
CA TYR A 198 7.58 8.42 5.68
C TYR A 198 7.49 9.61 4.72
N ASP A 199 8.00 10.78 5.10
CA ASP A 199 8.08 11.97 4.24
C ASP A 199 9.06 11.77 3.07
N ALA A 200 10.09 10.94 3.26
CA ALA A 200 11.03 10.58 2.20
C ALA A 200 10.48 9.55 1.19
N LEU A 201 9.36 8.87 1.49
CA LEU A 201 8.79 7.88 0.59
C LEU A 201 8.16 8.55 -0.65
N PRO A 202 8.41 8.00 -1.86
CA PRO A 202 7.90 8.59 -3.09
C PRO A 202 6.36 8.50 -3.18
N TYR A 203 5.75 9.37 -3.98
CA TYR A 203 4.34 9.44 -4.33
C TYR A 203 3.39 9.92 -3.23
N LEU A 204 3.66 9.69 -1.95
CA LEU A 204 2.72 9.94 -0.86
C LEU A 204 2.42 11.43 -0.65
N SER A 205 3.38 12.30 -0.92
CA SER A 205 3.27 13.76 -0.82
C SER A 205 2.77 14.46 -2.09
N LEU A 206 2.50 13.71 -3.19
CA LEU A 206 2.08 14.31 -4.45
C LEU A 206 0.77 15.09 -4.29
N SER A 207 0.77 16.32 -4.79
CA SER A 207 -0.47 17.09 -4.96
C SER A 207 -1.35 16.47 -6.04
N ARG A 208 -2.63 16.87 -6.12
CA ARG A 208 -3.52 16.41 -7.22
C ARG A 208 -2.98 16.76 -8.61
N ALA A 209 -2.34 17.90 -8.75
CA ALA A 209 -1.72 18.30 -10.01
C ALA A 209 -0.54 17.39 -10.36
N ALA A 210 0.34 17.11 -9.40
CA ALA A 210 1.46 16.20 -9.57
C ALA A 210 1.02 14.75 -9.86
N GLU A 211 -0.05 14.28 -9.21
CA GLU A 211 -0.66 12.97 -9.52
C GLU A 211 -1.16 12.91 -10.97
N ARG A 212 -1.90 13.93 -11.43
CA ARG A 212 -2.36 13.99 -12.83
C ARG A 212 -1.19 14.01 -13.80
N ARG A 213 -0.14 14.77 -13.48
CA ARG A 213 1.10 14.80 -14.27
C ARG A 213 1.73 13.41 -14.37
N LEU A 214 1.84 12.68 -13.25
CA LEU A 214 2.32 11.30 -13.23
C LEU A 214 1.47 10.39 -14.12
N LEU A 215 0.15 10.46 -13.98
CA LEU A 215 -0.78 9.62 -14.74
C LEU A 215 -0.73 9.92 -16.25
N ALA A 216 -0.62 11.19 -16.63
CA ALA A 216 -0.42 11.58 -18.02
C ALA A 216 0.88 11.00 -18.59
N GLY A 217 1.98 11.06 -17.83
CA GLY A 217 3.25 10.46 -18.22
C GLY A 217 3.15 8.95 -18.45
N LEU A 218 2.51 8.23 -17.53
CA LEU A 218 2.30 6.78 -17.67
C LEU A 218 1.43 6.43 -18.88
N ALA A 219 0.36 7.20 -19.13
CA ALA A 219 -0.51 6.99 -20.28
C ALA A 219 0.23 7.24 -21.61
N ILE A 220 1.03 8.30 -21.68
CA ILE A 220 1.83 8.63 -22.87
C ILE A 220 2.88 7.54 -23.13
N GLN A 221 3.56 7.04 -22.10
CA GLN A 221 4.54 5.96 -22.26
C GLN A 221 3.92 4.66 -22.79
N ALA A 222 2.63 4.44 -22.55
CA ALA A 222 1.91 3.27 -23.05
C ALA A 222 1.43 3.42 -24.50
N LEU A 223 1.56 4.60 -25.12
CA LEU A 223 1.17 4.82 -26.51
C LEU A 223 2.27 4.31 -27.47
N PRO A 224 1.89 3.79 -28.66
CA PRO A 224 2.86 3.45 -29.68
C PRO A 224 3.59 4.70 -30.20
N SER A 225 4.84 4.52 -30.64
CA SER A 225 5.56 5.56 -31.39
C SER A 225 4.96 5.66 -32.82
N PRO A 226 4.73 6.85 -33.41
CA PRO A 226 5.22 8.20 -32.99
C PRO A 226 4.31 8.97 -32.03
N GLU A 227 3.10 8.48 -31.74
CA GLU A 227 2.13 9.20 -30.88
C GLU A 227 2.70 9.50 -29.48
N ASN A 228 3.51 8.59 -28.95
CA ASN A 228 4.20 8.80 -27.70
C ASN A 228 5.07 10.07 -27.74
N SER A 229 5.90 10.25 -28.78
CA SER A 229 6.80 11.38 -28.91
C SER A 229 6.07 12.72 -29.00
N ALA A 230 4.98 12.79 -29.76
CA ALA A 230 4.19 14.02 -29.92
C ALA A 230 3.53 14.44 -28.59
N ASN A 231 2.93 13.45 -27.87
CA ASN A 231 2.29 13.71 -26.58
C ASN A 231 3.31 14.00 -25.46
N ALA A 232 4.51 13.41 -25.50
CA ALA A 232 5.58 13.71 -24.56
C ALA A 232 6.08 15.16 -24.69
N LEU A 233 6.15 15.70 -25.92
CA LEU A 233 6.46 17.11 -26.15
C LEU A 233 5.39 18.04 -25.58
N GLY A 234 4.10 17.68 -25.74
CA GLY A 234 2.98 18.44 -25.16
C GLY A 234 3.07 18.48 -23.64
N LEU A 235 3.40 17.34 -23.01
CA LEU A 235 3.55 17.24 -21.56
C LEU A 235 4.75 18.05 -21.04
N ALA A 236 5.88 18.02 -21.76
CA ALA A 236 7.05 18.83 -21.41
C ALA A 236 6.76 20.34 -21.52
N ARG A 237 5.97 20.75 -22.50
CA ARG A 237 5.51 22.14 -22.63
C ARG A 237 4.61 22.55 -21.45
N ALA A 238 3.68 21.71 -21.05
CA ALA A 238 2.82 21.96 -19.88
C ALA A 238 3.65 22.11 -18.59
N ASP A 239 4.67 21.27 -18.39
CA ASP A 239 5.58 21.38 -17.25
C ASP A 239 6.34 22.73 -17.26
N ALA A 240 6.83 23.15 -18.43
CA ALA A 240 7.52 24.43 -18.57
C ALA A 240 6.60 25.63 -18.27
N LEU A 241 5.34 25.60 -18.73
CA LEU A 241 4.35 26.63 -18.42
C LEU A 241 4.01 26.70 -16.94
N ASN A 242 3.85 25.54 -16.29
CA ASN A 242 3.63 25.47 -14.85
C ASN A 242 4.83 26.05 -14.07
N ALA A 243 6.05 25.70 -14.43
CA ALA A 243 7.27 26.22 -13.81
C ALA A 243 7.40 27.74 -13.98
N ALA A 244 6.91 28.27 -15.11
CA ALA A 244 6.86 29.71 -15.36
C ALA A 244 5.69 30.44 -14.67
N GLY A 245 4.87 29.74 -13.87
CA GLY A 245 3.71 30.32 -13.18
C GLY A 245 2.47 30.55 -14.07
N LYS A 246 2.46 30.01 -15.29
CA LYS A 246 1.34 30.15 -16.24
C LYS A 246 0.44 28.90 -16.24
N ALA A 247 0.01 28.48 -15.07
CA ALA A 247 -0.73 27.24 -14.90
C ALA A 247 -2.07 27.17 -15.67
N ARG A 248 -2.63 28.33 -16.08
CA ARG A 248 -3.87 28.37 -16.87
C ARG A 248 -3.64 28.02 -18.34
N ASP A 249 -2.42 28.11 -18.81
CA ASP A 249 -2.05 27.90 -20.21
C ASP A 249 -1.48 26.47 -20.43
N SER A 250 -1.36 25.69 -19.34
CA SER A 250 -0.88 24.31 -19.33
C SER A 250 -2.01 23.30 -19.30
#